data_f54165e9c3b1b203d5343e25b1954a23
#
_entry.id   f54165e9c3b1b203d5343e25b1954a23
#
_cell.length_a   1.000
_cell.length_b   1.000
_cell.length_c   1.000
_cell.angle_alpha   90.00
_cell.angle_beta   90.00
_cell.angle_gamma   90.00
#
_symmetry.space_group_name_H-M   'P 1'
#
loop_
_entity.id
_entity.type
_entity.pdbx_description
1 polymer ?
#
loop_
_entity_poly.entity_id
_entity_poly.type
_entity_poly.pdbx_seq_one_letter_code
_entity_poly.pdbx_strand_id
1 'polypeptide(L)'
;MVAERVAVPVRASAARDERAYDVLVIGAGLGGLLTAAQFLRRGQRVVVVERLAHPGGRFTAKTFKGAQVSTGAVHMLPFGTNGELAAMLRALGVPHRIHDSAVFASFHARGRRYDCRSVLQLAQVFGARQFSEFVKLGYEMLLRAPRPDERTQTYRQWLDRRVSRAQSPELYAYFERICHFALSVDLDDVYYPEIVETTKNMFRYGAPGIVEGGCAAVTGELERRVTEQGGVILLQHETVAILCEEGANGEQGAATGARVRDKRTGEEITLRAPLVISNIGPDATRHLLATMEAGEDAMSGGDPQPPGKREAAGLKTHLLSDVSVIPHTGILYCLDTERIAGVVQPSNADRRLAPPGKHLLITHQLMRSDDVNVEREAARADLRRLFGDDFGTKITILTMSQYRGEWPVNRLAQGSDVTPETNIAGLYLVGDAVKPSGYLMVEGVAQSVNALLDTLDAPLAVGFGGSDTA
;
A
#
# COMPACT_ATOMS: atom_id res chain seq x y z
N MET A 1 -17.10 30.16 1.87
CA MET A 1 -18.05 29.62 2.85
C MET A 1 -17.76 28.15 3.00
N VAL A 2 -17.15 27.79 4.12
CA VAL A 2 -16.85 26.40 4.47
C VAL A 2 -18.16 25.84 5.03
N ALA A 3 -18.73 24.84 4.36
CA ALA A 3 -19.88 24.14 4.88
C ALA A 3 -19.47 23.38 6.14
N GLU A 4 -19.94 23.82 7.30
CA GLU A 4 -19.89 23.06 8.54
C GLU A 4 -20.63 21.73 8.34
N ARG A 5 -19.88 20.64 8.46
CA ARG A 5 -20.47 19.29 8.52
C ARG A 5 -21.23 19.18 9.85
N VAL A 6 -22.53 19.17 9.75
CA VAL A 6 -23.42 18.87 10.89
C VAL A 6 -23.18 17.42 11.29
N ALA A 7 -22.55 17.22 12.43
CA ALA A 7 -22.48 15.93 13.08
C ALA A 7 -23.90 15.52 13.51
N VAL A 8 -24.42 14.44 12.96
CA VAL A 8 -25.66 13.84 13.44
C VAL A 8 -25.40 13.32 14.87
N PRO A 9 -26.10 13.83 15.89
CA PRO A 9 -25.89 13.39 17.26
C PRO A 9 -26.42 11.96 17.41
N VAL A 10 -25.55 11.00 17.66
CA VAL A 10 -25.94 9.69 18.19
C VAL A 10 -26.44 9.93 19.62
N ARG A 11 -27.76 9.83 19.85
CA ARG A 11 -28.34 9.86 21.17
C ARG A 11 -27.77 8.72 21.99
N ALA A 12 -26.99 9.07 23.01
CA ALA A 12 -26.56 8.13 24.03
C ALA A 12 -27.79 7.74 24.89
N SER A 13 -28.27 6.52 24.71
CA SER A 13 -29.11 5.84 25.66
C SER A 13 -28.19 5.07 26.61
N ALA A 14 -28.20 5.42 27.87
CA ALA A 14 -27.51 4.72 28.93
C ALA A 14 -28.22 3.39 29.25
N ALA A 15 -27.91 2.37 28.48
CA ALA A 15 -28.07 0.96 28.82
C ALA A 15 -26.82 0.29 28.25
N ARG A 16 -26.21 -0.64 29.00
CA ARG A 16 -25.05 -1.44 28.56
C ARG A 16 -25.42 -2.20 27.28
N ASP A 17 -25.31 -1.52 26.16
CA ASP A 17 -25.64 -2.04 24.85
C ASP A 17 -24.38 -2.79 24.35
N GLU A 18 -24.35 -4.09 24.58
CA GLU A 18 -23.50 -4.99 23.81
C GLU A 18 -23.99 -4.96 22.37
N ARG A 19 -23.50 -4.02 21.59
CA ARG A 19 -23.85 -3.93 20.17
C ARG A 19 -23.21 -5.12 19.46
N ALA A 20 -24.03 -6.09 19.14
CA ALA A 20 -23.61 -7.26 18.39
C ALA A 20 -23.56 -6.95 16.88
N TYR A 21 -22.40 -7.11 16.29
CA TYR A 21 -22.14 -7.06 14.86
C TYR A 21 -21.79 -8.47 14.36
N ASP A 22 -21.88 -8.69 13.06
CA ASP A 22 -21.45 -9.94 12.47
C ASP A 22 -19.95 -9.87 12.16
N VAL A 23 -19.45 -8.66 11.83
CA VAL A 23 -18.05 -8.39 11.50
C VAL A 23 -17.57 -7.10 12.18
N LEU A 24 -16.41 -7.18 12.83
CA LEU A 24 -15.68 -6.06 13.36
C LEU A 24 -14.39 -5.87 12.58
N VAL A 25 -14.15 -4.67 12.02
CA VAL A 25 -12.94 -4.34 11.27
C VAL A 25 -12.12 -3.34 12.07
N ILE A 26 -10.86 -3.67 12.34
CA ILE A 26 -9.91 -2.82 13.06
C ILE A 26 -9.06 -2.05 12.04
N GLY A 27 -9.26 -0.73 11.99
CA GLY A 27 -8.59 0.20 11.08
C GLY A 27 -9.36 0.49 9.79
N ALA A 28 -9.78 1.74 9.60
CA ALA A 28 -10.44 2.24 8.39
C ALA A 28 -9.45 2.67 7.28
N GLY A 29 -8.32 1.99 7.15
CA GLY A 29 -7.46 2.10 5.96
C GLY A 29 -8.14 1.51 4.73
N LEU A 30 -7.49 1.58 3.56
CA LEU A 30 -8.07 1.08 2.31
C LEU A 30 -8.55 -0.38 2.44
N GLY A 31 -7.75 -1.29 2.99
CA GLY A 31 -8.12 -2.69 3.17
C GLY A 31 -9.34 -2.86 4.08
N GLY A 32 -9.41 -2.13 5.20
CA GLY A 32 -10.54 -2.19 6.11
C GLY A 32 -11.84 -1.67 5.48
N LEU A 33 -11.79 -0.57 4.72
CA LEU A 33 -12.95 -0.04 4.01
C LEU A 33 -13.45 -0.99 2.91
N LEU A 34 -12.52 -1.58 2.13
CA LEU A 34 -12.85 -2.58 1.11
C LEU A 34 -13.49 -3.82 1.74
N THR A 35 -12.91 -4.30 2.84
CA THR A 35 -13.46 -5.43 3.62
C THR A 35 -14.86 -5.12 4.12
N ALA A 36 -15.05 -3.99 4.77
CA ALA A 36 -16.36 -3.58 5.28
C ALA A 36 -17.41 -3.52 4.17
N ALA A 37 -17.09 -2.92 3.02
CA ALA A 37 -18.00 -2.85 1.88
C ALA A 37 -18.34 -4.23 1.30
N GLN A 38 -17.38 -5.17 1.27
CA GLN A 38 -17.63 -6.55 0.81
C GLN A 38 -18.59 -7.32 1.74
N PHE A 39 -18.40 -7.22 3.05
CA PHE A 39 -19.27 -7.88 4.03
C PHE A 39 -20.68 -7.27 4.09
N LEU A 40 -20.78 -5.94 3.99
CA LEU A 40 -22.09 -5.27 3.87
C LEU A 40 -22.87 -5.72 2.63
N ARG A 41 -22.17 -5.88 1.48
CA ARG A 41 -22.79 -6.42 0.26
C ARG A 41 -23.30 -7.86 0.44
N ARG A 42 -22.74 -8.63 1.37
CA ARG A 42 -23.20 -9.97 1.77
C ARG A 42 -24.33 -9.92 2.80
N GLY A 43 -24.82 -8.73 3.16
CA GLY A 43 -25.91 -8.53 4.11
C GLY A 43 -25.52 -8.63 5.58
N GLN A 44 -24.23 -8.60 5.90
CA GLN A 44 -23.74 -8.69 7.27
C GLN A 44 -23.69 -7.30 7.94
N ARG A 45 -23.88 -7.25 9.25
CA ARG A 45 -23.78 -6.04 10.07
C ARG A 45 -22.30 -5.80 10.38
N VAL A 46 -21.77 -4.65 9.93
CA VAL A 46 -20.34 -4.36 10.03
C VAL A 46 -20.11 -3.11 10.86
N VAL A 47 -19.12 -3.16 11.78
CA VAL A 47 -18.54 -2.00 12.44
C VAL A 47 -17.06 -1.89 12.11
N VAL A 48 -16.61 -0.68 11.79
CA VAL A 48 -15.20 -0.34 11.56
C VAL A 48 -14.73 0.59 12.66
N VAL A 49 -13.59 0.30 13.29
CA VAL A 49 -12.97 1.11 14.33
C VAL A 49 -11.73 1.80 13.78
N GLU A 50 -11.66 3.13 13.90
CA GLU A 50 -10.54 3.92 13.39
C GLU A 50 -10.05 4.93 14.44
N ARG A 51 -8.75 4.88 14.76
CA ARG A 51 -8.13 5.77 15.76
C ARG A 51 -7.97 7.23 15.31
N LEU A 52 -8.00 7.48 14.00
CA LEU A 52 -7.90 8.82 13.42
C LEU A 52 -9.26 9.48 13.27
N ALA A 53 -9.26 10.80 13.09
CA ALA A 53 -10.48 11.57 12.84
C ALA A 53 -10.98 11.45 11.38
N HIS A 54 -10.33 10.66 10.56
CA HIS A 54 -10.69 10.43 9.15
C HIS A 54 -10.27 9.03 8.71
N PRO A 55 -11.00 8.38 7.80
CA PRO A 55 -10.61 7.10 7.23
C PRO A 55 -9.53 7.27 6.16
N GLY A 56 -9.06 6.14 5.63
CA GLY A 56 -8.14 6.04 4.48
C GLY A 56 -6.70 5.75 4.86
N GLY A 57 -6.29 6.03 6.11
CA GLY A 57 -4.94 5.70 6.59
C GLY A 57 -3.83 6.26 5.69
N ARG A 58 -3.04 5.38 5.08
CA ARG A 58 -1.95 5.72 4.14
C ARG A 58 -2.40 5.95 2.69
N PHE A 59 -3.66 5.69 2.39
CA PHE A 59 -4.26 5.89 1.05
C PHE A 59 -5.34 6.97 1.10
N THR A 60 -4.97 8.18 1.52
CA THR A 60 -5.83 9.36 1.49
C THR A 60 -5.00 10.62 1.27
N ALA A 61 -5.58 11.78 1.42
CA ALA A 61 -4.89 13.07 1.30
C ALA A 61 -5.46 14.08 2.29
N LYS A 62 -4.64 15.10 2.60
CA LYS A 62 -5.05 16.27 3.38
C LYS A 62 -4.82 17.52 2.53
N THR A 63 -5.74 18.46 2.61
CA THR A 63 -5.56 19.76 1.97
C THR A 63 -4.55 20.59 2.75
N PHE A 64 -3.46 20.99 2.10
CA PHE A 64 -2.47 21.90 2.66
C PHE A 64 -2.10 22.96 1.63
N LYS A 65 -2.26 24.24 1.99
CA LYS A 65 -2.06 25.39 1.09
C LYS A 65 -2.75 25.22 -0.28
N GLY A 66 -3.96 24.67 -0.28
CA GLY A 66 -4.77 24.44 -1.48
C GLY A 66 -4.37 23.23 -2.34
N ALA A 67 -3.34 22.48 -1.96
CA ALA A 67 -2.95 21.24 -2.63
C ALA A 67 -3.40 20.01 -1.85
N GLN A 68 -3.64 18.90 -2.55
CA GLN A 68 -3.96 17.60 -1.95
C GLN A 68 -2.66 16.84 -1.65
N VAL A 69 -2.17 16.98 -0.42
CA VAL A 69 -0.98 16.29 0.07
C VAL A 69 -1.35 14.86 0.47
N SER A 70 -0.85 13.88 -0.24
CA SER A 70 -1.12 12.47 0.03
C SER A 70 -0.48 12.00 1.34
N THR A 71 -1.15 11.08 2.04
CA THR A 71 -0.70 10.53 3.33
C THR A 71 0.19 9.29 3.21
N GLY A 72 0.44 8.80 2.02
CA GLY A 72 1.26 7.61 1.78
C GLY A 72 1.43 7.32 0.29
N ALA A 73 0.35 7.04 -0.43
CA ALA A 73 0.36 6.85 -1.87
C ALA A 73 0.65 8.17 -2.62
N VAL A 74 1.03 8.06 -3.90
CA VAL A 74 1.29 9.23 -4.76
C VAL A 74 0.10 9.55 -5.69
N HIS A 75 -1.13 9.31 -5.22
CA HIS A 75 -2.38 9.40 -5.97
C HIS A 75 -2.47 8.45 -7.18
N MET A 76 -1.65 7.42 -7.20
CA MET A 76 -1.49 6.51 -8.33
C MET A 76 -1.87 5.08 -7.94
N LEU A 77 -2.48 4.36 -8.88
CA LEU A 77 -2.71 2.92 -8.84
C LEU A 77 -1.67 2.23 -9.72
N PRO A 78 -0.89 1.28 -9.20
CA PRO A 78 0.20 0.62 -9.95
C PRO A 78 -0.24 -0.04 -11.25
N PHE A 79 -1.45 -0.60 -11.29
CA PHE A 79 -2.00 -1.31 -12.44
C PHE A 79 -3.16 -0.58 -13.12
N GLY A 80 -3.34 0.72 -12.83
CA GLY A 80 -4.31 1.60 -13.49
C GLY A 80 -5.74 1.08 -13.48
N THR A 81 -6.44 1.25 -14.61
CA THR A 81 -7.85 0.86 -14.78
C THR A 81 -8.06 -0.65 -14.82
N ASN A 82 -7.04 -1.43 -15.12
CA ASN A 82 -7.12 -2.90 -15.23
C ASN A 82 -6.72 -3.61 -13.93
N GLY A 83 -6.22 -2.88 -12.92
CA GLY A 83 -5.76 -3.42 -11.66
C GLY A 83 -6.85 -4.00 -10.78
N GLU A 84 -6.44 -4.74 -9.77
CA GLU A 84 -7.32 -5.43 -8.82
C GLU A 84 -8.13 -4.44 -7.97
N LEU A 85 -7.49 -3.34 -7.55
CA LEU A 85 -8.21 -2.30 -6.81
C LEU A 85 -9.32 -1.69 -7.69
N ALA A 86 -9.02 -1.36 -8.94
CA ALA A 86 -10.02 -0.82 -9.85
C ALA A 86 -11.16 -1.83 -10.13
N ALA A 87 -10.84 -3.11 -10.26
CA ALA A 87 -11.83 -4.18 -10.43
C ALA A 87 -12.74 -4.29 -9.20
N MET A 88 -12.15 -4.27 -7.99
CA MET A 88 -12.89 -4.33 -6.73
C MET A 88 -13.80 -3.11 -6.53
N LEU A 89 -13.30 -1.89 -6.83
CA LEU A 89 -14.11 -0.67 -6.76
C LEU A 89 -15.32 -0.74 -7.71
N ARG A 90 -15.13 -1.23 -8.94
CA ARG A 90 -16.24 -1.46 -9.88
C ARG A 90 -17.24 -2.47 -9.33
N ALA A 91 -16.77 -3.60 -8.80
CA ALA A 91 -17.63 -4.63 -8.23
C ALA A 91 -18.43 -4.12 -7.03
N LEU A 92 -17.89 -3.21 -6.23
CA LEU A 92 -18.55 -2.55 -5.11
C LEU A 92 -19.48 -1.39 -5.53
N GLY A 93 -19.49 -1.01 -6.81
CA GLY A 93 -20.23 0.15 -7.30
C GLY A 93 -19.71 1.48 -6.74
N VAL A 94 -18.40 1.55 -6.45
CA VAL A 94 -17.73 2.77 -5.98
C VAL A 94 -17.36 3.64 -7.18
N PRO A 95 -17.89 4.85 -7.32
CA PRO A 95 -17.57 5.74 -8.44
C PRO A 95 -16.08 6.13 -8.39
N HIS A 96 -15.40 5.93 -9.50
CA HIS A 96 -13.98 6.32 -9.64
C HIS A 96 -13.65 6.52 -11.12
N ARG A 97 -12.63 7.36 -11.37
CA ARG A 97 -12.05 7.55 -12.69
C ARG A 97 -10.53 7.52 -12.55
N ILE A 98 -9.88 6.74 -13.42
CA ILE A 98 -8.44 6.56 -13.45
C ILE A 98 -7.94 7.01 -14.81
N HIS A 99 -6.88 7.78 -14.82
CA HIS A 99 -6.19 8.25 -16.02
C HIS A 99 -4.89 7.47 -16.18
N ASP A 100 -4.94 6.42 -16.99
CA ASP A 100 -3.78 5.57 -17.26
C ASP A 100 -2.68 6.34 -17.98
N SER A 101 -1.44 5.91 -17.78
CA SER A 101 -0.29 6.50 -18.45
C SER A 101 -0.31 6.22 -19.95
N ALA A 102 -0.16 7.28 -20.75
CA ALA A 102 -0.03 7.18 -22.21
C ALA A 102 1.39 6.80 -22.65
N VAL A 103 2.35 6.74 -21.72
CA VAL A 103 3.73 6.33 -21.99
C VAL A 103 4.00 4.99 -21.29
N PHE A 104 4.80 4.16 -21.93
CA PHE A 104 5.27 2.91 -21.34
C PHE A 104 6.13 3.19 -20.10
N ALA A 105 7.11 4.10 -20.23
CA ALA A 105 7.95 4.58 -19.14
C ALA A 105 8.57 5.93 -19.51
N SER A 106 8.88 6.75 -18.52
CA SER A 106 9.60 8.00 -18.68
C SER A 106 10.84 8.02 -17.78
N PHE A 107 11.95 8.56 -18.28
CA PHE A 107 13.24 8.55 -17.59
C PHE A 107 13.89 9.89 -17.62
N HIS A 108 14.49 10.28 -16.50
CA HIS A 108 15.54 11.30 -16.43
C HIS A 108 16.89 10.58 -16.38
N ALA A 109 17.70 10.76 -17.40
CA ALA A 109 19.01 10.14 -17.52
C ALA A 109 19.96 11.08 -18.28
N ARG A 110 21.21 11.19 -17.86
CA ARG A 110 22.22 12.05 -18.50
C ARG A 110 21.74 13.50 -18.69
N GLY A 111 21.03 14.03 -17.67
CA GLY A 111 20.48 15.39 -17.68
C GLY A 111 19.36 15.64 -18.69
N ARG A 112 18.72 14.60 -19.21
CA ARG A 112 17.63 14.70 -20.21
C ARG A 112 16.45 13.81 -19.84
N ARG A 113 15.25 14.21 -20.28
CA ARG A 113 14.03 13.40 -20.18
C ARG A 113 13.82 12.59 -21.46
N TYR A 114 13.42 11.33 -21.28
CA TYR A 114 13.06 10.39 -22.34
C TYR A 114 11.66 9.85 -22.05
N ASP A 115 10.68 10.15 -22.91
CA ASP A 115 9.30 9.65 -22.80
C ASP A 115 9.15 8.46 -23.79
N CYS A 116 9.23 7.24 -23.28
CA CYS A 116 9.18 6.02 -24.05
C CYS A 116 7.73 5.50 -24.15
N ARG A 117 7.17 5.46 -25.36
CA ARG A 117 5.82 4.92 -25.62
C ARG A 117 5.81 3.43 -25.90
N SER A 118 6.97 2.83 -26.11
CA SER A 118 7.14 1.40 -26.33
C SER A 118 8.46 0.91 -25.74
N VAL A 119 8.55 -0.40 -25.54
CA VAL A 119 9.78 -1.07 -25.06
C VAL A 119 10.96 -0.78 -26.00
N LEU A 120 10.75 -0.71 -27.31
CA LEU A 120 11.82 -0.45 -28.28
C LEU A 120 12.48 0.92 -28.07
N GLN A 121 11.71 1.92 -27.61
CA GLN A 121 12.25 3.25 -27.36
C GLN A 121 13.18 3.31 -26.13
N LEU A 122 13.22 2.28 -25.30
CA LEU A 122 14.20 2.15 -24.21
C LEU A 122 15.65 2.11 -24.75
N ALA A 123 15.84 1.71 -26.00
CA ALA A 123 17.16 1.78 -26.65
C ALA A 123 17.75 3.19 -26.68
N GLN A 124 16.92 4.24 -26.65
CA GLN A 124 17.37 5.64 -26.58
C GLN A 124 17.97 5.98 -25.21
N VAL A 125 17.47 5.34 -24.16
CA VAL A 125 17.94 5.50 -22.77
C VAL A 125 19.19 4.66 -22.53
N PHE A 126 19.13 3.39 -22.91
CA PHE A 126 20.16 2.39 -22.57
C PHE A 126 21.29 2.30 -23.59
N GLY A 127 21.05 2.70 -24.86
CA GLY A 127 21.92 2.37 -25.98
C GLY A 127 21.78 0.90 -26.39
N ALA A 128 22.32 0.54 -27.54
CA ALA A 128 22.08 -0.79 -28.15
C ALA A 128 22.51 -1.97 -27.27
N ARG A 129 23.67 -1.86 -26.61
CA ARG A 129 24.22 -2.95 -25.78
C ARG A 129 23.36 -3.21 -24.55
N GLN A 130 23.12 -2.18 -23.73
CA GLN A 130 22.32 -2.33 -22.51
C GLN A 130 20.86 -2.68 -22.83
N PHE A 131 20.34 -2.22 -23.98
CA PHE A 131 19.01 -2.61 -24.45
C PHE A 131 18.95 -4.10 -24.80
N SER A 132 19.99 -4.66 -25.44
CA SER A 132 20.07 -6.11 -25.67
C SER A 132 20.13 -6.91 -24.36
N GLU A 133 20.85 -6.42 -23.35
CA GLU A 133 20.88 -7.01 -22.01
C GLU A 133 19.47 -6.93 -21.35
N PHE A 134 18.80 -5.78 -21.43
CA PHE A 134 17.44 -5.60 -20.95
C PHE A 134 16.46 -6.62 -21.56
N VAL A 135 16.50 -6.81 -22.87
CA VAL A 135 15.61 -7.77 -23.56
C VAL A 135 15.86 -9.19 -23.09
N LYS A 136 17.15 -9.60 -22.91
CA LYS A 136 17.50 -10.94 -22.39
C LYS A 136 16.96 -11.15 -20.98
N LEU A 137 17.12 -10.17 -20.10
CA LEU A 137 16.62 -10.23 -18.72
C LEU A 137 15.09 -10.28 -18.68
N GLY A 138 14.42 -9.45 -19.50
CA GLY A 138 12.97 -9.47 -19.64
C GLY A 138 12.43 -10.82 -20.10
N TYR A 139 13.09 -11.43 -21.08
CA TYR A 139 12.79 -12.79 -21.52
C TYR A 139 12.93 -13.80 -20.37
N GLU A 140 14.04 -13.74 -19.62
CA GLU A 140 14.28 -14.62 -18.48
C GLU A 140 13.21 -14.46 -17.39
N MET A 141 12.85 -13.23 -17.04
CA MET A 141 11.87 -12.94 -15.99
C MET A 141 10.42 -13.29 -16.40
N LEU A 142 10.06 -13.10 -17.67
CA LEU A 142 8.68 -13.31 -18.14
C LEU A 142 8.37 -14.76 -18.52
N LEU A 143 9.33 -15.46 -19.10
CA LEU A 143 9.10 -16.76 -19.73
C LEU A 143 9.72 -17.95 -18.99
N ARG A 144 10.54 -17.69 -17.98
CA ARG A 144 11.20 -18.74 -17.20
C ARG A 144 10.78 -18.67 -15.71
N ALA A 145 10.43 -19.82 -15.15
CA ALA A 145 10.26 -19.91 -13.70
C ALA A 145 11.62 -19.79 -12.99
N PRO A 146 11.69 -19.14 -11.81
CA PRO A 146 12.91 -19.10 -11.01
C PRO A 146 13.42 -20.51 -10.70
N ARG A 147 14.73 -20.74 -10.88
CA ARG A 147 15.38 -22.00 -10.52
C ARG A 147 15.39 -22.19 -8.99
N PRO A 148 15.56 -23.42 -8.50
CA PRO A 148 15.61 -23.66 -7.06
C PRO A 148 16.63 -22.80 -6.31
N ASP A 149 17.83 -22.61 -6.88
CA ASP A 149 18.90 -21.78 -6.32
C ASP A 149 18.62 -20.27 -6.41
N GLU A 150 17.72 -19.84 -7.29
CA GLU A 150 17.32 -18.44 -7.45
C GLU A 150 16.19 -18.03 -6.50
N ARG A 151 15.48 -19.01 -5.93
CA ARG A 151 14.32 -18.73 -5.06
C ARG A 151 14.68 -18.04 -3.73
N THR A 152 15.91 -18.26 -3.27
CA THR A 152 16.43 -17.68 -2.04
C THR A 152 17.39 -16.51 -2.28
N GLN A 153 17.62 -16.13 -3.55
CA GLN A 153 18.48 -15.01 -3.88
C GLN A 153 17.75 -13.70 -3.71
N THR A 154 18.43 -12.69 -3.15
CA THR A 154 17.96 -11.32 -3.25
C THR A 154 18.02 -10.86 -4.71
N TYR A 155 17.23 -9.83 -5.04
CA TYR A 155 17.26 -9.29 -6.40
C TYR A 155 18.63 -8.74 -6.77
N ARG A 156 19.38 -8.16 -5.81
CA ARG A 156 20.76 -7.74 -6.02
C ARG A 156 21.66 -8.91 -6.41
N GLN A 157 21.62 -10.01 -5.66
CA GLN A 157 22.44 -11.19 -5.94
C GLN A 157 22.16 -11.78 -7.33
N TRP A 158 20.87 -11.76 -7.73
CA TRP A 158 20.49 -12.22 -9.06
C TRP A 158 20.95 -11.28 -10.17
N LEU A 159 20.80 -9.96 -9.96
CA LEU A 159 21.13 -8.91 -10.93
C LEU A 159 22.65 -8.78 -11.12
N ASP A 160 23.45 -8.77 -10.05
CA ASP A 160 24.91 -8.61 -10.09
C ASP A 160 25.62 -9.74 -10.87
N ARG A 161 25.03 -10.93 -10.93
CA ARG A 161 25.53 -12.04 -11.74
C ARG A 161 25.31 -11.83 -13.25
N ARG A 162 24.46 -10.90 -13.65
CA ARG A 162 23.99 -10.71 -15.03
C ARG A 162 24.30 -9.35 -15.60
N VAL A 163 24.33 -8.33 -14.79
CA VAL A 163 24.51 -6.94 -15.19
C VAL A 163 25.64 -6.31 -14.39
N SER A 164 26.67 -5.88 -15.09
CA SER A 164 27.76 -5.12 -14.50
C SER A 164 27.31 -3.67 -14.31
N ARG A 165 27.27 -3.18 -13.07
CA ARG A 165 26.92 -1.77 -12.76
C ARG A 165 27.87 -0.79 -13.48
N ALA A 166 29.15 -1.12 -13.58
CA ALA A 166 30.14 -0.27 -14.23
C ALA A 166 29.98 -0.22 -15.76
N GLN A 167 29.57 -1.35 -16.37
CA GLN A 167 29.42 -1.45 -17.82
C GLN A 167 28.02 -1.07 -18.31
N SER A 168 26.99 -1.25 -17.48
CA SER A 168 25.59 -1.01 -17.84
C SER A 168 24.88 -0.15 -16.78
N PRO A 169 25.38 1.09 -16.54
CA PRO A 169 24.93 1.91 -15.43
C PRO A 169 23.48 2.33 -15.53
N GLU A 170 22.97 2.69 -16.71
CA GLU A 170 21.58 3.11 -16.86
C GLU A 170 20.62 1.93 -16.69
N LEU A 171 20.97 0.75 -17.20
CA LEU A 171 20.17 -0.45 -17.02
C LEU A 171 20.14 -0.89 -15.56
N TYR A 172 21.27 -0.85 -14.86
CA TYR A 172 21.33 -1.15 -13.44
C TYR A 172 20.48 -0.17 -12.62
N ALA A 173 20.65 1.12 -12.90
CA ALA A 173 19.85 2.16 -12.25
C ALA A 173 18.35 2.00 -12.53
N TYR A 174 17.96 1.58 -13.72
CA TYR A 174 16.56 1.28 -14.04
C TYR A 174 15.94 0.26 -13.07
N PHE A 175 16.58 -0.88 -12.87
CA PHE A 175 16.08 -1.90 -11.96
C PHE A 175 16.07 -1.43 -10.51
N GLU A 176 17.12 -0.71 -10.09
CA GLU A 176 17.21 -0.13 -8.76
C GLU A 176 16.08 0.91 -8.52
N ARG A 177 15.83 1.82 -9.46
CA ARG A 177 14.82 2.87 -9.32
C ARG A 177 13.39 2.33 -9.35
N ILE A 178 13.13 1.27 -10.10
CA ILE A 178 11.83 0.59 -10.03
C ILE A 178 11.59 0.00 -8.63
N CYS A 179 12.55 -0.71 -8.04
CA CYS A 179 12.42 -1.22 -6.68
C CYS A 179 12.24 -0.08 -5.66
N HIS A 180 13.03 0.98 -5.75
CA HIS A 180 12.93 2.12 -4.84
C HIS A 180 11.60 2.86 -4.95
N PHE A 181 11.03 2.99 -6.15
CA PHE A 181 9.78 3.71 -6.35
C PHE A 181 8.55 2.84 -6.09
N ALA A 182 8.51 1.65 -6.67
CA ALA A 182 7.34 0.78 -6.63
C ALA A 182 7.23 -0.03 -5.34
N LEU A 183 8.35 -0.53 -4.81
CA LEU A 183 8.39 -1.36 -3.60
C LEU A 183 8.91 -0.61 -2.38
N SER A 184 9.62 0.51 -2.59
CA SER A 184 10.25 1.31 -1.52
C SER A 184 11.27 0.52 -0.69
N VAL A 185 11.99 -0.39 -1.33
CA VAL A 185 13.05 -1.21 -0.73
C VAL A 185 14.28 -1.21 -1.61
N ASP A 186 15.44 -1.55 -1.04
CA ASP A 186 16.65 -1.80 -1.82
C ASP A 186 16.59 -3.20 -2.47
N LEU A 187 17.46 -3.44 -3.45
CA LEU A 187 17.56 -4.72 -4.15
C LEU A 187 17.93 -5.89 -3.23
N ASP A 188 18.53 -5.61 -2.06
CA ASP A 188 18.85 -6.61 -1.03
C ASP A 188 17.65 -7.01 -0.17
N ASP A 189 16.61 -6.18 -0.14
CA ASP A 189 15.45 -6.37 0.74
C ASP A 189 14.29 -7.10 0.04
N VAL A 190 14.48 -7.50 -1.20
CA VAL A 190 13.45 -8.22 -1.99
C VAL A 190 14.05 -9.44 -2.69
N TYR A 191 13.33 -10.55 -2.66
CA TYR A 191 13.74 -11.77 -3.35
C TYR A 191 13.42 -11.73 -4.84
N TYR A 192 14.27 -12.36 -5.65
CA TYR A 192 14.10 -12.42 -7.10
C TYR A 192 12.73 -12.97 -7.56
N PRO A 193 12.16 -14.04 -6.96
CA PRO A 193 10.82 -14.51 -7.33
C PRO A 193 9.73 -13.47 -7.21
N GLU A 194 9.78 -12.59 -6.20
CA GLU A 194 8.81 -11.49 -6.05
C GLU A 194 8.91 -10.50 -7.21
N ILE A 195 10.11 -10.20 -7.66
CA ILE A 195 10.34 -9.33 -8.83
C ILE A 195 9.81 -9.97 -10.11
N VAL A 196 9.96 -11.29 -10.25
CA VAL A 196 9.41 -12.05 -11.40
C VAL A 196 7.89 -11.92 -11.43
N GLU A 197 7.21 -12.20 -10.33
CA GLU A 197 5.75 -12.12 -10.27
C GLU A 197 5.25 -10.67 -10.40
N THR A 198 5.93 -9.70 -9.79
CA THR A 198 5.65 -8.27 -9.98
C THR A 198 5.77 -7.86 -11.45
N THR A 199 6.84 -8.30 -12.12
CA THR A 199 7.07 -8.00 -13.55
C THR A 199 5.97 -8.61 -14.42
N LYS A 200 5.59 -9.87 -14.19
CA LYS A 200 4.48 -10.52 -14.89
C LYS A 200 3.16 -9.76 -14.72
N ASN A 201 2.87 -9.32 -13.49
CA ASN A 201 1.66 -8.56 -13.21
C ASN A 201 1.68 -7.17 -13.87
N MET A 202 2.82 -6.48 -13.90
CA MET A 202 2.95 -5.22 -14.64
C MET A 202 2.64 -5.40 -16.14
N PHE A 203 3.07 -6.51 -16.73
CA PHE A 203 2.72 -6.82 -18.13
C PHE A 203 1.27 -7.26 -18.32
N ARG A 204 0.71 -7.98 -17.34
CA ARG A 204 -0.68 -8.45 -17.37
C ARG A 204 -1.69 -7.33 -17.26
N TYR A 205 -1.48 -6.40 -16.33
CA TYR A 205 -2.45 -5.34 -16.01
C TYR A 205 -2.19 -4.03 -16.77
N GLY A 206 -0.95 -3.77 -17.17
CA GLY A 206 -0.56 -2.61 -17.97
C GLY A 206 -0.01 -1.44 -17.15
N ALA A 207 -0.17 -0.23 -17.69
CA ALA A 207 0.44 0.98 -17.16
C ALA A 207 -0.22 1.45 -15.85
N PRO A 208 0.54 2.15 -14.98
CA PRO A 208 -0.03 2.81 -13.82
C PRO A 208 -0.96 3.95 -14.23
N GLY A 209 -1.90 4.29 -13.36
CA GLY A 209 -2.84 5.38 -13.58
C GLY A 209 -3.01 6.26 -12.35
N ILE A 210 -3.39 7.52 -12.55
CA ILE A 210 -3.68 8.48 -11.50
C ILE A 210 -5.20 8.58 -11.31
N VAL A 211 -5.62 8.55 -10.04
CA VAL A 211 -7.04 8.66 -9.69
C VAL A 211 -7.50 10.12 -9.76
N GLU A 212 -8.60 10.39 -10.44
CA GLU A 212 -9.26 11.69 -10.42
C GLU A 212 -9.77 12.01 -9.00
N GLY A 213 -9.50 13.22 -8.54
CA GLY A 213 -9.74 13.60 -7.13
C GLY A 213 -8.72 13.02 -6.13
N GLY A 214 -7.75 12.21 -6.61
CA GLY A 214 -6.72 11.60 -5.79
C GLY A 214 -7.22 10.48 -4.87
N CYS A 215 -6.34 10.01 -3.99
CA CYS A 215 -6.65 8.92 -3.06
C CYS A 215 -7.83 9.23 -2.13
N ALA A 216 -7.98 10.50 -1.73
CA ALA A 216 -9.07 10.92 -0.83
C ALA A 216 -10.46 10.77 -1.47
N ALA A 217 -10.57 10.91 -2.79
CA ALA A 217 -11.83 10.68 -3.49
C ALA A 217 -12.27 9.21 -3.38
N VAL A 218 -11.36 8.28 -3.59
CA VAL A 218 -11.66 6.83 -3.47
C VAL A 218 -12.06 6.47 -2.05
N THR A 219 -11.30 6.92 -1.05
CA THR A 219 -11.59 6.59 0.35
C THR A 219 -12.87 7.25 0.84
N GLY A 220 -13.16 8.48 0.39
CA GLY A 220 -14.43 9.15 0.68
C GLY A 220 -15.65 8.45 0.07
N GLU A 221 -15.53 7.93 -1.16
CA GLU A 221 -16.59 7.15 -1.79
C GLU A 221 -16.78 5.78 -1.12
N LEU A 222 -15.69 5.13 -0.69
CA LEU A 222 -15.77 3.90 0.10
C LEU A 222 -16.43 4.15 1.46
N GLU A 223 -16.05 5.21 2.19
CA GLU A 223 -16.69 5.63 3.44
C GLU A 223 -18.19 5.85 3.24
N ARG A 224 -18.56 6.61 2.21
CA ARG A 224 -19.96 6.86 1.86
C ARG A 224 -20.68 5.54 1.55
N ARG A 225 -20.07 4.65 0.77
CA ARG A 225 -20.66 3.35 0.41
C ARG A 225 -20.90 2.48 1.62
N VAL A 226 -19.92 2.38 2.53
CA VAL A 226 -20.04 1.64 3.79
C VAL A 226 -21.21 2.20 4.62
N THR A 227 -21.29 3.52 4.77
CA THR A 227 -22.32 4.18 5.59
C THR A 227 -23.72 4.03 4.98
N GLU A 228 -23.87 4.21 3.66
CA GLU A 228 -25.16 4.05 2.96
C GLU A 228 -25.69 2.64 3.01
N GLN A 229 -24.83 1.64 3.10
CA GLN A 229 -25.21 0.23 3.28
C GLN A 229 -25.51 -0.16 4.75
N GLY A 230 -25.52 0.83 5.67
CA GLY A 230 -25.80 0.60 7.07
C GLY A 230 -24.60 0.18 7.93
N GLY A 231 -23.38 0.23 7.37
CA GLY A 231 -22.15 0.01 8.13
C GLY A 231 -21.88 1.19 9.10
N VAL A 232 -21.28 0.88 10.24
CA VAL A 232 -20.90 1.86 11.26
C VAL A 232 -19.38 2.08 11.18
N ILE A 233 -18.96 3.35 11.09
CA ILE A 233 -17.53 3.71 11.19
C ILE A 233 -17.34 4.59 12.44
N LEU A 234 -16.62 4.06 13.42
CA LEU A 234 -16.28 4.75 14.65
C LEU A 234 -14.92 5.43 14.48
N LEU A 235 -14.93 6.72 14.11
CA LEU A 235 -13.73 7.56 14.02
C LEU A 235 -13.31 8.05 15.39
N GLN A 236 -12.01 8.32 15.59
CA GLN A 236 -11.41 8.71 16.89
C GLN A 236 -11.64 7.65 17.98
N HIS A 237 -11.81 6.40 17.56
CA HIS A 237 -11.93 5.27 18.46
C HIS A 237 -10.73 4.34 18.27
N GLU A 238 -10.07 4.02 19.37
CA GLU A 238 -8.88 3.17 19.37
C GLU A 238 -9.22 1.79 19.92
N THR A 239 -8.91 0.75 19.15
CA THR A 239 -8.97 -0.62 19.66
C THR A 239 -7.85 -0.79 20.68
N VAL A 240 -8.20 -1.16 21.91
CA VAL A 240 -7.24 -1.34 23.02
C VAL A 240 -6.99 -2.81 23.34
N ALA A 241 -7.91 -3.70 22.98
CA ALA A 241 -7.71 -5.15 23.08
C ALA A 241 -8.63 -5.90 22.11
N ILE A 242 -8.17 -7.01 21.57
CA ILE A 242 -9.00 -8.01 20.89
C ILE A 242 -9.45 -9.00 21.96
N LEU A 243 -10.73 -9.32 21.98
CA LEU A 243 -11.34 -10.22 22.96
C LEU A 243 -11.47 -11.61 22.36
N CYS A 244 -11.02 -12.62 23.13
CA CYS A 244 -11.14 -14.04 22.77
C CYS A 244 -11.89 -14.77 23.87
N GLU A 245 -12.45 -15.94 23.55
CA GLU A 245 -12.94 -16.89 24.55
C GLU A 245 -11.78 -17.46 25.36
N GLU A 246 -12.07 -17.90 26.58
CA GLU A 246 -11.13 -18.73 27.33
C GLU A 246 -11.11 -20.14 26.71
N GLY A 247 -9.99 -20.51 26.13
CA GLY A 247 -9.80 -21.86 25.57
C GLY A 247 -9.57 -22.91 26.65
N ALA A 248 -9.69 -24.16 26.29
CA ALA A 248 -9.30 -25.26 27.16
C ALA A 248 -7.79 -25.20 27.46
N ASN A 249 -7.41 -25.42 28.72
CA ASN A 249 -6.01 -25.40 29.18
C ASN A 249 -5.31 -24.03 29.18
N GLY A 250 -6.04 -22.90 29.15
CA GLY A 250 -5.45 -21.57 29.17
C GLY A 250 -4.96 -21.06 27.79
N GLU A 251 -5.27 -21.78 26.73
CA GLU A 251 -5.06 -21.29 25.36
C GLU A 251 -6.12 -20.24 24.97
N GLN A 252 -5.79 -19.38 24.03
CA GLN A 252 -6.78 -18.44 23.50
C GLN A 252 -7.77 -19.18 22.59
N GLY A 253 -9.07 -19.03 22.91
CA GLY A 253 -10.17 -19.50 22.08
C GLY A 253 -10.46 -18.57 20.89
N ALA A 254 -11.66 -18.71 20.34
CA ALA A 254 -12.11 -17.90 19.21
C ALA A 254 -12.21 -16.41 19.56
N ALA A 255 -11.97 -15.53 18.60
CA ALA A 255 -12.20 -14.10 18.72
C ALA A 255 -13.70 -13.81 18.90
N THR A 256 -14.03 -12.92 19.85
CA THR A 256 -15.43 -12.56 20.19
C THR A 256 -15.73 -11.07 20.03
N GLY A 257 -14.72 -10.27 19.67
CA GLY A 257 -14.87 -8.83 19.50
C GLY A 257 -13.65 -8.03 19.91
N ALA A 258 -13.86 -6.79 20.31
CA ALA A 258 -12.81 -5.93 20.78
C ALA A 258 -13.28 -4.95 21.85
N ARG A 259 -12.36 -4.51 22.73
CA ARG A 259 -12.52 -3.35 23.61
C ARG A 259 -11.97 -2.13 22.89
N VAL A 260 -12.75 -1.07 22.87
CA VAL A 260 -12.52 0.13 22.08
C VAL A 260 -12.66 1.36 22.97
N ARG A 261 -11.72 2.30 22.88
CA ARG A 261 -11.70 3.56 23.63
C ARG A 261 -12.04 4.74 22.73
N ASP A 262 -13.03 5.55 23.09
CA ASP A 262 -13.25 6.88 22.51
C ASP A 262 -12.10 7.82 22.94
N LYS A 263 -11.30 8.29 21.99
CA LYS A 263 -10.13 9.15 22.27
C LYS A 263 -10.50 10.55 22.74
N ARG A 264 -11.76 10.96 22.57
CA ARG A 264 -12.25 12.29 23.01
C ARG A 264 -12.70 12.26 24.46
N THR A 265 -13.36 11.18 24.89
CA THR A 265 -13.94 11.05 26.24
C THR A 265 -13.12 10.16 27.16
N GLY A 266 -12.30 9.25 26.58
CA GLY A 266 -11.60 8.21 27.31
C GLY A 266 -12.49 7.02 27.69
N GLU A 267 -13.78 7.06 27.36
CA GLU A 267 -14.73 5.99 27.64
C GLU A 267 -14.40 4.73 26.84
N GLU A 268 -14.48 3.56 27.48
CA GLU A 268 -14.30 2.27 26.83
C GLU A 268 -15.64 1.57 26.64
N ILE A 269 -15.83 1.04 25.44
CA ILE A 269 -16.98 0.22 25.05
C ILE A 269 -16.52 -1.15 24.57
N THR A 270 -17.35 -2.14 24.71
CA THR A 270 -17.12 -3.49 24.16
C THR A 270 -17.99 -3.68 22.92
N LEU A 271 -17.34 -4.02 21.81
CA LEU A 271 -17.98 -4.41 20.57
C LEU A 271 -17.86 -5.93 20.42
N ARG A 272 -18.98 -6.62 20.21
CA ARG A 272 -19.03 -8.04 20.02
C ARG A 272 -19.21 -8.39 18.54
N ALA A 273 -18.37 -9.29 18.04
CA ALA A 273 -18.47 -9.84 16.70
C ALA A 273 -17.71 -11.18 16.64
N PRO A 274 -18.30 -12.24 16.07
CA PRO A 274 -17.64 -13.54 15.90
C PRO A 274 -16.53 -13.50 14.82
N LEU A 275 -16.53 -12.48 13.97
CA LEU A 275 -15.51 -12.27 12.94
C LEU A 275 -14.82 -10.92 13.17
N VAL A 276 -13.54 -10.98 13.50
CA VAL A 276 -12.67 -9.80 13.71
C VAL A 276 -11.63 -9.77 12.60
N ILE A 277 -11.56 -8.64 11.87
CA ILE A 277 -10.62 -8.48 10.76
C ILE A 277 -9.71 -7.30 11.06
N SER A 278 -8.42 -7.55 11.17
CA SER A 278 -7.42 -6.54 11.46
C SER A 278 -6.73 -6.03 10.20
N ASN A 279 -6.78 -4.70 9.99
CA ASN A 279 -6.11 -3.99 8.90
C ASN A 279 -4.96 -3.09 9.42
N ILE A 280 -4.46 -3.35 10.62
CA ILE A 280 -3.41 -2.53 11.25
C ILE A 280 -2.01 -3.16 11.17
N GLY A 281 -1.93 -4.37 10.62
CA GLY A 281 -0.72 -5.16 10.45
C GLY A 281 -0.52 -6.18 11.58
N PRO A 282 0.30 -7.22 11.33
CA PRO A 282 0.47 -8.36 12.25
C PRO A 282 0.98 -7.94 13.63
N ASP A 283 2.01 -7.11 13.70
CA ASP A 283 2.63 -6.72 14.96
C ASP A 283 1.69 -5.91 15.85
N ALA A 284 1.00 -4.91 15.27
CA ALA A 284 0.01 -4.13 16.00
C ALA A 284 -1.17 -5.02 16.46
N THR A 285 -1.57 -6.00 15.65
CA THR A 285 -2.62 -6.97 16.01
C THR A 285 -2.17 -7.85 17.17
N ARG A 286 -0.93 -8.34 17.13
CA ARG A 286 -0.35 -9.13 18.22
C ARG A 286 -0.32 -8.37 19.55
N HIS A 287 0.03 -7.08 19.52
CA HIS A 287 -0.01 -6.24 20.73
C HIS A 287 -1.42 -6.11 21.33
N LEU A 288 -2.47 -6.08 20.50
CA LEU A 288 -3.86 -6.03 21.00
C LEU A 288 -4.30 -7.37 21.63
N LEU A 289 -3.67 -8.47 21.29
CA LEU A 289 -3.88 -9.78 21.92
C LEU A 289 -3.07 -9.90 23.22
N ALA A 290 -1.83 -9.43 23.26
CA ALA A 290 -0.92 -9.54 24.40
C ALA A 290 -1.40 -8.79 25.65
N THR A 291 -2.27 -7.79 25.52
CA THR A 291 -2.91 -7.11 26.67
C THR A 291 -3.84 -8.01 27.50
N MET A 292 -4.03 -9.27 27.07
CA MET A 292 -4.82 -10.31 27.75
C MET A 292 -3.98 -11.47 28.32
N GLU A 293 -2.71 -11.26 28.62
CA GLU A 293 -1.77 -12.28 29.19
C GLU A 293 -1.44 -13.45 28.24
N ALA A 294 -1.55 -13.31 26.96
CA ALA A 294 -1.21 -14.34 25.99
C ALA A 294 0.23 -14.24 25.50
N GLY A 295 0.93 -15.36 25.51
CA GLY A 295 2.32 -15.47 25.08
C GLY A 295 2.58 -15.11 23.61
N GLU A 296 3.87 -14.95 23.29
CA GLU A 296 4.39 -14.49 21.99
C GLU A 296 4.01 -15.33 20.76
N ASP A 297 3.42 -16.52 20.94
CA ASP A 297 3.18 -17.51 19.88
C ASP A 297 1.85 -17.40 19.13
N ALA A 298 0.96 -16.47 19.52
CA ALA A 298 -0.41 -16.40 18.97
C ALA A 298 -0.50 -16.01 17.47
N MET A 299 0.59 -15.69 16.80
CA MET A 299 0.62 -15.28 15.38
C MET A 299 1.59 -16.12 14.52
N SER A 300 2.07 -17.23 15.03
CA SER A 300 3.00 -18.10 14.30
C SER A 300 2.27 -19.18 13.48
N GLY A 301 1.55 -18.73 12.45
CA GLY A 301 1.05 -19.61 11.39
C GLY A 301 1.95 -19.65 10.15
N GLY A 302 3.14 -19.04 10.19
CA GLY A 302 4.11 -19.03 9.09
C GLY A 302 5.50 -19.39 9.59
N ASP A 303 6.33 -19.97 8.72
CA ASP A 303 7.74 -20.20 8.97
C ASP A 303 8.43 -18.97 9.58
N PRO A 304 9.43 -19.14 10.47
CA PRO A 304 10.13 -18.04 11.10
C PRO A 304 10.59 -17.05 10.03
N GLN A 305 10.22 -15.78 10.21
CA GLN A 305 10.56 -14.72 9.26
C GLN A 305 12.08 -14.72 9.02
N PRO A 306 12.53 -14.74 7.77
CA PRO A 306 13.95 -14.67 7.49
C PRO A 306 14.54 -13.39 8.13
N PRO A 307 15.73 -13.47 8.73
CA PRO A 307 16.37 -12.32 9.33
C PRO A 307 16.55 -11.21 8.29
N GLY A 308 16.06 -10.00 8.57
CA GLY A 308 16.28 -8.81 7.75
C GLY A 308 15.08 -8.16 7.12
N LYS A 309 13.84 -8.56 7.44
CA LYS A 309 12.63 -7.84 6.98
C LYS A 309 12.63 -6.43 7.59
N ARG A 310 13.07 -5.46 6.79
CA ARG A 310 12.90 -4.03 7.12
C ARG A 310 11.56 -3.56 6.56
N GLU A 311 10.76 -2.92 7.40
CA GLU A 311 9.67 -2.09 6.91
C GLU A 311 10.23 -1.04 5.96
N ALA A 312 9.54 -0.80 4.84
CA ALA A 312 9.99 0.15 3.85
C ALA A 312 9.90 1.58 4.40
N ALA A 313 11.05 2.22 4.55
CA ALA A 313 11.15 3.62 4.95
C ALA A 313 11.36 4.51 3.73
N GLY A 314 10.59 5.60 3.63
CA GLY A 314 10.66 6.52 2.50
C GLY A 314 10.44 7.97 2.87
N LEU A 315 10.96 8.87 2.04
CA LEU A 315 10.68 10.29 2.08
C LEU A 315 9.92 10.69 0.81
N LYS A 316 8.82 11.42 0.96
CA LYS A 316 8.07 12.03 -0.14
C LYS A 316 8.15 13.53 -0.07
N THR A 317 8.49 14.14 -1.20
CA THR A 317 8.48 15.59 -1.34
C THR A 317 7.32 15.99 -2.24
N HIS A 318 6.39 16.78 -1.71
CA HIS A 318 5.36 17.44 -2.49
C HIS A 318 5.87 18.81 -2.93
N LEU A 319 5.73 19.09 -4.20
CA LEU A 319 6.19 20.34 -4.82
C LEU A 319 5.01 21.03 -5.51
N LEU A 320 5.03 22.34 -5.50
CA LEU A 320 4.18 23.17 -6.36
C LEU A 320 5.03 23.75 -7.48
N SER A 321 4.52 23.69 -8.72
CA SER A 321 5.19 24.20 -9.90
C SER A 321 4.29 25.15 -10.69
N ASP A 322 4.86 26.23 -11.21
CA ASP A 322 4.22 27.17 -12.13
C ASP A 322 4.16 26.62 -13.56
N VAL A 323 4.97 25.61 -13.86
CA VAL A 323 5.08 25.01 -15.19
C VAL A 323 4.79 23.49 -15.11
N SER A 324 4.25 22.93 -16.18
CA SER A 324 4.13 21.48 -16.30
C SER A 324 5.49 20.85 -16.56
N VAL A 325 5.91 19.97 -15.67
CA VAL A 325 7.23 19.29 -15.76
C VAL A 325 7.09 17.96 -16.51
N ILE A 326 6.02 17.20 -16.20
CA ILE A 326 5.75 15.89 -16.80
C ILE A 326 4.47 16.01 -17.63
N PRO A 327 4.48 15.73 -18.95
CA PRO A 327 3.31 15.95 -19.80
C PRO A 327 2.31 14.76 -19.82
N HIS A 328 2.46 13.80 -18.94
CA HIS A 328 1.65 12.58 -18.89
C HIS A 328 1.33 12.19 -17.42
N THR A 329 0.50 11.17 -17.24
CA THR A 329 0.09 10.64 -15.94
C THR A 329 0.97 9.49 -15.42
N GLY A 330 2.05 9.15 -16.14
CA GLY A 330 3.01 8.13 -15.75
C GLY A 330 4.08 8.63 -14.77
N ILE A 331 5.02 7.75 -14.47
CA ILE A 331 6.15 8.01 -13.60
C ILE A 331 7.35 8.46 -14.42
N LEU A 332 8.03 9.52 -14.00
CA LEU A 332 9.37 9.88 -14.44
C LEU A 332 10.39 9.22 -13.50
N TYR A 333 11.01 8.11 -13.91
CA TYR A 333 12.08 7.47 -13.16
C TYR A 333 13.39 8.26 -13.28
N CYS A 334 14.06 8.50 -12.16
CA CYS A 334 15.26 9.31 -12.10
C CYS A 334 16.51 8.42 -12.00
N LEU A 335 17.19 8.16 -13.14
CA LEU A 335 18.33 7.24 -13.20
C LEU A 335 19.65 7.88 -12.76
N ASP A 336 19.77 9.19 -12.80
CA ASP A 336 20.97 9.96 -12.50
C ASP A 336 20.90 10.80 -11.20
N THR A 337 19.93 10.49 -10.35
CA THR A 337 19.80 11.06 -8.99
C THR A 337 20.43 10.15 -7.93
N GLU A 338 20.70 10.67 -6.76
CA GLU A 338 21.25 9.90 -5.65
C GLU A 338 20.15 9.17 -4.86
N ARG A 339 19.08 9.88 -4.54
CA ARG A 339 17.98 9.39 -3.67
C ARG A 339 16.64 9.31 -4.36
N ILE A 340 16.23 10.37 -5.07
CA ILE A 340 14.90 10.42 -5.70
C ILE A 340 14.80 9.34 -6.77
N ALA A 341 13.89 8.38 -6.54
CA ALA A 341 13.68 7.27 -7.46
C ALA A 341 12.76 7.66 -8.62
N GLY A 342 11.82 8.56 -8.37
CA GLY A 342 10.91 9.02 -9.42
C GLY A 342 10.05 10.19 -9.00
N VAL A 343 9.41 10.78 -10.00
CA VAL A 343 8.51 11.93 -9.89
C VAL A 343 7.20 11.62 -10.60
N VAL A 344 6.08 12.01 -10.00
CA VAL A 344 4.75 11.99 -10.63
C VAL A 344 4.14 13.37 -10.58
N GLN A 345 3.27 13.70 -11.55
CA GLN A 345 2.52 14.96 -11.60
C GLN A 345 1.01 14.68 -11.57
N PRO A 346 0.42 14.41 -10.38
CA PRO A 346 -0.98 14.01 -10.27
C PRO A 346 -1.96 15.04 -10.81
N SER A 347 -1.59 16.32 -10.80
CA SER A 347 -2.39 17.41 -11.38
C SER A 347 -2.59 17.29 -12.91
N ASN A 348 -1.94 16.35 -13.60
CA ASN A 348 -2.22 16.02 -14.99
C ASN A 348 -3.53 15.25 -15.17
N ALA A 349 -3.89 14.44 -14.18
CA ALA A 349 -5.18 13.74 -14.17
C ALA A 349 -6.31 14.64 -13.65
N ASP A 350 -6.03 15.44 -12.63
CA ASP A 350 -7.00 16.34 -12.03
C ASP A 350 -6.34 17.62 -11.53
N ARG A 351 -6.65 18.73 -12.18
CA ARG A 351 -6.11 20.05 -11.81
C ARG A 351 -6.50 20.51 -10.41
N ARG A 352 -7.59 19.97 -9.86
CA ARG A 352 -8.08 20.28 -8.49
C ARG A 352 -7.16 19.74 -7.40
N LEU A 353 -6.21 18.85 -7.73
CA LEU A 353 -5.19 18.38 -6.78
C LEU A 353 -4.13 19.45 -6.44
N ALA A 354 -4.06 20.52 -7.22
CA ALA A 354 -3.19 21.67 -7.01
C ALA A 354 -3.99 22.97 -6.89
N PRO A 355 -3.42 24.03 -6.29
CA PRO A 355 -4.03 25.36 -6.32
C PRO A 355 -4.19 25.86 -7.76
N PRO A 356 -5.14 26.78 -8.03
CA PRO A 356 -5.30 27.38 -9.36
C PRO A 356 -3.98 27.94 -9.91
N GLY A 357 -3.70 27.64 -11.18
CA GLY A 357 -2.48 28.08 -11.88
C GLY A 357 -1.21 27.29 -11.51
N LYS A 358 -1.26 26.34 -10.58
CA LYS A 358 -0.13 25.51 -10.19
C LYS A 358 -0.28 24.06 -10.65
N HIS A 359 0.83 23.34 -10.64
CA HIS A 359 0.91 21.89 -10.77
C HIS A 359 1.40 21.27 -9.46
N LEU A 360 0.86 20.13 -9.09
CA LEU A 360 1.34 19.31 -7.98
C LEU A 360 2.28 18.24 -8.54
N LEU A 361 3.50 18.20 -7.99
CA LEU A 361 4.43 17.10 -8.22
C LEU A 361 4.69 16.38 -6.89
N ILE A 362 4.92 15.08 -6.97
CA ILE A 362 5.30 14.26 -5.82
C ILE A 362 6.52 13.45 -6.21
N THR A 363 7.59 13.55 -5.41
CA THR A 363 8.76 12.68 -5.53
C THR A 363 8.71 11.60 -4.47
N HIS A 364 9.37 10.48 -4.74
CA HIS A 364 9.58 9.44 -3.77
C HIS A 364 11.03 8.99 -3.76
N GLN A 365 11.57 8.77 -2.55
CA GLN A 365 12.89 8.19 -2.32
C GLN A 365 12.84 7.18 -1.18
N LEU A 366 13.65 6.13 -1.29
CA LEU A 366 13.99 5.25 -0.19
C LEU A 366 14.89 5.99 0.81
N MET A 367 14.61 5.88 2.11
CA MET A 367 15.50 6.39 3.16
C MET A 367 16.63 5.38 3.40
N ARG A 368 17.87 5.87 3.32
CA ARG A 368 19.09 5.10 3.62
C ARG A 368 19.74 5.51 4.93
N SER A 369 19.31 6.65 5.49
CA SER A 369 19.75 7.17 6.77
C SER A 369 18.57 7.29 7.74
N ASP A 370 18.82 7.03 9.02
CA ASP A 370 17.86 7.30 10.07
C ASP A 370 17.74 8.79 10.40
N ASP A 371 18.76 9.58 10.04
CA ASP A 371 18.70 11.04 10.11
C ASP A 371 17.89 11.61 8.94
N VAL A 372 16.70 12.08 9.23
CA VAL A 372 15.78 12.66 8.24
C VAL A 372 16.37 13.94 7.59
N ASN A 373 17.27 14.65 8.25
CA ASN A 373 17.86 15.87 7.67
C ASN A 373 18.85 15.50 6.57
N VAL A 374 19.62 14.43 6.73
CA VAL A 374 20.48 13.87 5.67
C VAL A 374 19.65 13.53 4.45
N GLU A 375 18.52 12.84 4.64
CA GLU A 375 17.62 12.49 3.54
C GLU A 375 16.97 13.71 2.86
N ARG A 376 16.58 14.73 3.64
CA ARG A 376 16.04 15.99 3.13
C ARG A 376 17.05 16.77 2.31
N GLU A 377 18.30 16.84 2.75
CA GLU A 377 19.36 17.56 1.99
C GLU A 377 19.71 16.79 0.71
N ALA A 378 19.80 15.48 0.76
CA ALA A 378 19.99 14.66 -0.44
C ALA A 378 18.84 14.84 -1.44
N ALA A 379 17.57 14.89 -0.97
CA ALA A 379 16.43 15.23 -1.81
C ALA A 379 16.56 16.61 -2.45
N ARG A 380 16.99 17.64 -1.69
CA ARG A 380 17.20 19.00 -2.23
C ARG A 380 18.31 19.04 -3.30
N ALA A 381 19.38 18.27 -3.10
CA ALA A 381 20.46 18.16 -4.08
C ALA A 381 19.96 17.53 -5.38
N ASP A 382 19.16 16.44 -5.27
CA ASP A 382 18.55 15.80 -6.43
C ASP A 382 17.53 16.71 -7.13
N LEU A 383 16.72 17.48 -6.39
CA LEU A 383 15.78 18.44 -6.97
C LEU A 383 16.48 19.54 -7.76
N ARG A 384 17.63 20.05 -7.27
CA ARG A 384 18.46 21.00 -8.04
C ARG A 384 18.99 20.37 -9.33
N ARG A 385 19.40 19.09 -9.26
CA ARG A 385 19.88 18.35 -10.44
C ARG A 385 18.77 18.12 -11.47
N LEU A 386 17.56 17.78 -11.01
CA LEU A 386 16.42 17.48 -11.88
C LEU A 386 15.84 18.72 -12.55
N PHE A 387 15.77 19.83 -11.82
CA PHE A 387 15.00 21.00 -12.25
C PHE A 387 15.86 22.25 -12.52
N GLY A 388 17.17 22.21 -12.21
CA GLY A 388 18.09 23.31 -12.47
C GLY A 388 17.61 24.62 -11.85
N ASP A 389 17.65 25.71 -12.63
CA ASP A 389 17.29 27.07 -12.23
C ASP A 389 15.78 27.24 -11.94
N ASP A 390 14.94 26.33 -12.40
CA ASP A 390 13.51 26.36 -12.07
C ASP A 390 13.25 25.95 -10.61
N PHE A 391 14.17 25.19 -9.97
CA PHE A 391 14.04 24.85 -8.57
C PHE A 391 14.36 26.03 -7.65
N GLY A 392 13.41 26.36 -6.79
CA GLY A 392 13.45 27.53 -5.90
C GLY A 392 12.85 28.81 -6.53
N THR A 393 12.60 28.82 -7.85
CA THR A 393 11.95 29.92 -8.57
C THR A 393 10.53 29.54 -8.98
N LYS A 394 10.38 28.66 -9.97
CA LYS A 394 9.08 28.17 -10.47
C LYS A 394 8.61 26.90 -9.76
N ILE A 395 9.53 26.09 -9.23
CA ILE A 395 9.25 24.82 -8.54
C ILE A 395 9.68 24.95 -7.10
N THR A 396 8.73 24.87 -6.16
CA THR A 396 8.97 25.08 -4.74
C THR A 396 8.52 23.88 -3.91
N ILE A 397 9.24 23.61 -2.81
CA ILE A 397 8.85 22.57 -1.87
C ILE A 397 7.63 23.02 -1.09
N LEU A 398 6.55 22.25 -1.16
CA LEU A 398 5.36 22.42 -0.33
C LEU A 398 5.54 21.75 1.03
N THR A 399 5.95 20.48 1.03
CA THR A 399 6.22 19.71 2.25
C THR A 399 7.08 18.49 1.94
N MET A 400 7.82 18.03 2.97
CA MET A 400 8.57 16.77 2.96
C MET A 400 8.08 15.88 4.10
N SER A 401 7.55 14.72 3.77
CA SER A 401 6.96 13.78 4.72
C SER A 401 7.75 12.47 4.75
N GLN A 402 8.13 12.03 5.94
CA GLN A 402 8.77 10.73 6.15
C GLN A 402 7.73 9.66 6.48
N TYR A 403 8.01 8.44 6.04
CA TYR A 403 7.18 7.25 6.26
C TYR A 403 8.07 6.14 6.80
N ARG A 404 7.93 5.81 8.09
CA ARG A 404 8.66 4.74 8.79
C ARG A 404 7.95 4.39 10.10
N GLY A 405 8.34 3.28 10.74
CA GLY A 405 7.79 2.83 12.01
C GLY A 405 6.29 2.56 11.91
N GLU A 406 5.45 3.18 12.71
CA GLU A 406 3.99 2.99 12.65
C GLU A 406 3.35 3.34 11.28
N TRP A 407 4.03 4.14 10.47
CA TRP A 407 3.58 4.62 9.16
C TRP A 407 4.58 4.29 8.05
N PRO A 408 4.94 3.02 7.83
CA PRO A 408 5.89 2.65 6.78
C PRO A 408 5.29 2.90 5.39
N VAL A 409 6.13 2.97 4.37
CA VAL A 409 5.62 3.04 2.98
C VAL A 409 4.91 1.74 2.63
N ASN A 410 5.54 0.61 2.92
CA ASN A 410 4.99 -0.74 2.83
C ASN A 410 5.36 -1.52 4.10
N ARG A 411 4.44 -2.36 4.59
CA ARG A 411 4.72 -3.27 5.70
C ARG A 411 5.47 -4.51 5.25
N LEU A 412 5.18 -4.97 4.04
CA LEU A 412 5.84 -6.12 3.43
C LEU A 412 6.03 -5.86 1.94
N ALA A 413 7.29 -5.85 1.50
CA ALA A 413 7.63 -5.63 0.10
C ALA A 413 8.01 -6.93 -0.63
N GLN A 414 8.27 -8.01 0.09
CA GLN A 414 8.86 -9.24 -0.43
C GLN A 414 7.85 -10.28 -0.92
N GLY A 415 6.57 -9.93 -0.95
CA GLY A 415 5.51 -10.90 -1.10
C GLY A 415 5.00 -11.36 0.27
N SER A 416 3.89 -12.07 0.30
CA SER A 416 3.30 -12.47 1.56
C SER A 416 3.78 -13.84 1.99
N ASP A 417 4.56 -13.87 3.07
CA ASP A 417 4.76 -15.09 3.84
C ASP A 417 3.73 -15.19 4.99
N VAL A 418 2.84 -14.19 5.11
CA VAL A 418 1.77 -14.12 6.11
C VAL A 418 0.44 -14.24 5.38
N THR A 419 -0.33 -15.29 5.73
CA THR A 419 -1.67 -15.50 5.19
C THR A 419 -2.71 -14.61 5.91
N PRO A 420 -3.93 -14.45 5.36
CA PRO A 420 -5.02 -13.79 6.06
C PRO A 420 -5.40 -14.47 7.38
N GLU A 421 -5.21 -15.77 7.49
CA GLU A 421 -5.54 -16.57 8.68
C GLU A 421 -4.57 -16.29 9.83
N THR A 422 -5.09 -16.38 11.03
CA THR A 422 -4.29 -16.46 12.26
C THR A 422 -4.57 -17.80 12.95
N ASN A 423 -3.80 -18.14 13.97
CA ASN A 423 -4.08 -19.30 14.82
C ASN A 423 -5.25 -19.09 15.80
N ILE A 424 -5.90 -17.92 15.77
CA ILE A 424 -7.09 -17.61 16.56
C ILE A 424 -8.32 -17.69 15.64
N ALA A 425 -9.22 -18.62 15.92
CA ALA A 425 -10.45 -18.75 15.16
C ALA A 425 -11.25 -17.45 15.17
N GLY A 426 -11.77 -17.04 14.01
CA GLY A 426 -12.54 -15.79 13.88
C GLY A 426 -11.69 -14.52 13.80
N LEU A 427 -10.34 -14.59 13.91
CA LEU A 427 -9.43 -13.45 13.72
C LEU A 427 -8.66 -13.61 12.41
N TYR A 428 -8.77 -12.60 11.55
CA TYR A 428 -8.10 -12.55 10.25
C TYR A 428 -7.38 -11.23 10.02
N LEU A 429 -6.42 -11.24 9.08
CA LEU A 429 -5.64 -10.08 8.68
C LEU A 429 -5.97 -9.66 7.24
N VAL A 430 -5.94 -8.37 6.97
CA VAL A 430 -5.96 -7.79 5.61
C VAL A 430 -4.96 -6.63 5.53
N GLY A 431 -4.64 -6.24 4.31
CA GLY A 431 -3.78 -5.09 4.03
C GLY A 431 -2.44 -5.48 3.42
N ASP A 432 -1.53 -4.52 3.38
CA ASP A 432 -0.25 -4.66 2.67
C ASP A 432 0.76 -5.62 3.32
N ALA A 433 0.50 -6.08 4.55
CA ALA A 433 1.33 -7.06 5.23
C ALA A 433 0.98 -8.51 4.86
N VAL A 434 -0.21 -8.75 4.31
CA VAL A 434 -0.71 -10.10 3.95
C VAL A 434 -1.08 -10.20 2.47
N LYS A 435 -0.49 -9.35 1.64
CA LYS A 435 -0.72 -9.33 0.20
C LYS A 435 -0.06 -10.54 -0.48
N PRO A 436 -0.69 -11.15 -1.49
CA PRO A 436 -0.05 -12.18 -2.31
C PRO A 436 1.18 -11.64 -3.06
N SER A 437 2.11 -12.55 -3.39
CA SER A 437 3.32 -12.24 -4.16
C SER A 437 2.99 -11.61 -5.52
N GLY A 438 3.82 -10.67 -5.94
CA GLY A 438 3.72 -9.98 -7.23
C GLY A 438 2.74 -8.81 -7.27
N TYR A 439 2.03 -8.51 -6.18
CA TYR A 439 1.09 -7.39 -6.12
C TYR A 439 1.68 -6.19 -5.39
N LEU A 440 1.65 -5.04 -6.08
CA LEU A 440 2.22 -3.80 -5.56
C LEU A 440 1.23 -3.03 -4.70
N MET A 441 1.68 -2.53 -3.54
CA MET A 441 1.02 -1.50 -2.75
C MET A 441 -0.51 -1.72 -2.62
N VAL A 442 -1.32 -0.83 -3.15
CA VAL A 442 -2.80 -0.85 -3.05
C VAL A 442 -3.46 -2.00 -3.82
N GLU A 443 -2.81 -2.51 -4.86
CA GLU A 443 -3.26 -3.70 -5.58
C GLU A 443 -3.13 -4.94 -4.68
N GLY A 444 -2.02 -5.02 -3.94
CA GLY A 444 -1.84 -6.05 -2.92
C GLY A 444 -2.84 -5.95 -1.78
N VAL A 445 -3.20 -4.72 -1.38
CA VAL A 445 -4.27 -4.51 -0.39
C VAL A 445 -5.61 -5.05 -0.90
N ALA A 446 -5.99 -4.77 -2.15
CA ALA A 446 -7.21 -5.32 -2.73
C ALA A 446 -7.16 -6.85 -2.81
N GLN A 447 -6.02 -7.42 -3.23
CA GLN A 447 -5.85 -8.87 -3.29
C GLN A 447 -5.84 -9.55 -1.92
N SER A 448 -5.36 -8.89 -0.86
CA SER A 448 -5.47 -9.43 0.50
C SER A 448 -6.92 -9.59 0.95
N VAL A 449 -7.80 -8.68 0.51
CA VAL A 449 -9.24 -8.79 0.78
C VAL A 449 -9.85 -9.93 -0.03
N ASN A 450 -9.48 -10.11 -1.30
CA ASN A 450 -9.93 -11.27 -2.09
C ASN A 450 -9.46 -12.57 -1.44
N ALA A 451 -8.19 -12.67 -1.04
CA ALA A 451 -7.65 -13.86 -0.37
C ALA A 451 -8.40 -14.19 0.94
N LEU A 452 -8.74 -13.16 1.74
CA LEU A 452 -9.60 -13.37 2.92
C LEU A 452 -10.97 -13.95 2.55
N LEU A 453 -11.61 -13.39 1.53
CA LEU A 453 -12.94 -13.86 1.11
C LEU A 453 -12.88 -15.29 0.57
N ASP A 454 -11.85 -15.63 -0.19
CA ASP A 454 -11.62 -16.99 -0.70
C ASP A 454 -11.39 -17.98 0.46
N THR A 455 -10.63 -17.58 1.48
CA THR A 455 -10.43 -18.38 2.70
C THR A 455 -11.74 -18.65 3.42
N LEU A 456 -12.60 -17.64 3.59
CA LEU A 456 -13.86 -17.78 4.29
C LEU A 456 -14.93 -18.54 3.49
N ASP A 457 -14.86 -18.50 2.17
CA ASP A 457 -15.76 -19.19 1.26
C ASP A 457 -15.29 -20.64 0.96
N ALA A 458 -14.04 -21.00 1.33
CA ALA A 458 -13.53 -22.35 1.16
C ALA A 458 -14.34 -23.34 2.01
N PRO A 459 -14.77 -24.48 1.45
CA PRO A 459 -15.43 -25.51 2.25
C PRO A 459 -14.46 -25.98 3.33
N LEU A 460 -14.94 -26.04 4.59
CA LEU A 460 -14.17 -26.59 5.70
C LEU A 460 -13.65 -27.98 5.26
N ALA A 461 -12.34 -28.17 5.25
CA ALA A 461 -11.76 -29.48 4.99
C ALA A 461 -12.30 -30.43 6.06
N VAL A 462 -13.23 -31.28 5.68
CA VAL A 462 -13.72 -32.34 6.54
C VAL A 462 -12.54 -33.28 6.77
N GLY A 463 -11.93 -33.16 7.95
CA GLY A 463 -10.90 -34.09 8.37
C GLY A 463 -11.52 -35.48 8.40
N PHE A 464 -11.23 -36.29 7.40
CA PHE A 464 -11.47 -37.70 7.47
C PHE A 464 -10.55 -38.29 8.52
N GLY A 465 -11.00 -38.27 9.76
CA GLY A 465 -10.53 -39.17 10.79
C GLY A 465 -10.91 -40.60 10.41
N GLY A 466 -10.13 -41.19 9.53
CA GLY A 466 -10.22 -42.62 9.26
C GLY A 466 -9.62 -43.39 10.43
N SER A 467 -10.46 -43.82 11.36
CA SER A 467 -10.14 -44.89 12.26
C SER A 467 -10.23 -46.19 11.47
N ASP A 468 -9.12 -46.64 10.93
CA ASP A 468 -9.00 -48.04 10.52
C ASP A 468 -8.57 -48.86 11.76
N THR A 469 -9.54 -49.42 12.42
CA THR A 469 -9.39 -50.60 13.26
C THR A 469 -9.99 -51.77 12.48
N ALA A 470 -9.17 -52.65 11.94
CA ALA A 470 -9.36 -54.10 11.87
C ALA A 470 -8.11 -54.75 11.30
#